data_4033fa8d6e12b83c595c34e8819efdba
#
_entry.id   4033fa8d6e12b83c595c34e8819efdba
#
_cell.length_a   1.000
_cell.length_b   1.000
_cell.length_c   1.000
_cell.angle_alpha   90.00
_cell.angle_beta   90.00
_cell.angle_gamma   90.00
#
_symmetry.space_group_name_H-M   'P 1'
#
loop_
_entity.id
_entity.type
_entity.pdbx_description
1 polymer ?
#
loop_
_entity_poly.entity_id
_entity_poly.type
_entity_poly.pdbx_seq_one_letter_code
_entity_poly.pdbx_strand_id
1 'polypeptide(L)'
;MEGRDVPIPIPALATQQRFAQRLREHLEEEQLLDGRYRLQELPGGRVALPVLEEKLSRLWLPQEMPCELLRIQDPVPSRAACRRTPAQKLRDELQRLLGESWSEELECDVPRAWQRHGDLVLLSEDSFRAAAWEKLGPVLWETVTSALGAQRLARRGRVLPDGMRSPSVTLLLGQDGWVEHVDNGIRYTFDVTKCMFSPGNITEKLRVASLPCSGEVLVDLYAGIGYFTLPYLVHAGAAFAHACEWNGHAVEALRRNLVLNGVQDRCRVHHRDSRQLELRDVADRVNLGLIPSSEEGWPTACRVLKNTGGVLHIHHNVETLPTSASLQTQVLQAEHKSPEGAGNNGEAPHPTEDGGKETLGARIRPEWQKWAEATASRIRGLLAELRGQQWRTNILHIEAVKSYAPHVHHLVLDLECRPTLPT
;
A
#
# COMPACT_ATOMS: atom_id res chain seq x y z
N MET A 1 28.15 -11.24 -3.79
CA MET A 1 29.09 -10.13 -4.06
C MET A 1 28.22 -8.97 -4.51
N GLU A 2 27.93 -8.09 -3.56
CA GLU A 2 27.13 -6.87 -3.81
C GLU A 2 27.97 -5.95 -4.70
N GLY A 3 27.46 -5.64 -5.89
CA GLY A 3 27.99 -4.60 -6.74
C GLY A 3 27.88 -3.26 -6.02
N ARG A 4 28.99 -2.75 -5.51
CA ARG A 4 29.08 -1.37 -5.05
C ARG A 4 28.89 -0.49 -6.27
N ASP A 5 27.81 0.30 -6.29
CA ASP A 5 27.67 1.39 -7.23
C ASP A 5 28.93 2.25 -7.14
N VAL A 6 29.67 2.32 -8.22
CA VAL A 6 30.85 3.18 -8.31
C VAL A 6 30.32 4.61 -8.29
N PRO A 7 30.68 5.44 -7.29
CA PRO A 7 30.18 6.81 -7.22
C PRO A 7 30.61 7.59 -8.47
N ILE A 8 29.64 8.30 -9.08
CA ILE A 8 29.91 9.12 -10.26
C ILE A 8 30.70 10.36 -9.80
N PRO A 9 31.86 10.63 -10.40
CA PRO A 9 32.67 11.81 -10.08
C PRO A 9 31.92 13.11 -10.35
N ILE A 10 31.91 14.04 -9.39
CA ILE A 10 31.22 15.34 -9.49
C ILE A 10 32.23 16.48 -9.63
N PRO A 11 31.87 17.57 -10.35
CA PRO A 11 32.72 18.73 -10.44
C PRO A 11 32.76 19.52 -9.13
N ALA A 12 33.91 20.09 -8.82
CA ALA A 12 34.11 20.93 -7.66
C ALA A 12 35.18 21.99 -7.90
N LEU A 13 35.07 23.13 -7.20
CA LEU A 13 36.11 24.14 -7.17
C LEU A 13 36.97 23.97 -5.93
N ALA A 14 38.26 23.75 -6.15
CA ALA A 14 39.26 23.67 -5.10
C ALA A 14 39.86 25.05 -4.84
N THR A 15 39.97 25.43 -3.58
CA THR A 15 40.66 26.65 -3.14
C THR A 15 41.37 26.42 -1.82
N GLN A 16 42.16 27.39 -1.38
CA GLN A 16 42.78 27.33 -0.04
C GLN A 16 41.72 27.54 1.04
N GLN A 17 41.85 26.89 2.17
CA GLN A 17 40.91 26.90 3.28
C GLN A 17 40.49 28.34 3.71
N ARG A 18 41.43 29.30 3.68
CA ARG A 18 41.17 30.70 4.01
C ARG A 18 40.20 31.39 3.08
N PHE A 19 40.01 30.91 1.86
CA PHE A 19 39.08 31.44 0.87
C PHE A 19 37.78 30.66 0.76
N ALA A 20 37.68 29.51 1.44
CA ALA A 20 36.58 28.57 1.28
C ALA A 20 35.22 29.20 1.58
N GLN A 21 35.10 29.98 2.66
CA GLN A 21 33.85 30.63 3.04
C GLN A 21 33.41 31.67 2.00
N ARG A 22 34.32 32.51 1.54
CA ARG A 22 34.04 33.54 0.53
C ARG A 22 33.68 32.94 -0.83
N LEU A 23 34.36 31.82 -1.21
CA LEU A 23 34.01 31.09 -2.42
C LEU A 23 32.63 30.45 -2.30
N ARG A 24 32.31 29.92 -1.15
CA ARG A 24 31.00 29.32 -0.88
C ARG A 24 29.87 30.36 -1.01
N GLU A 25 30.02 31.52 -0.39
CA GLU A 25 29.05 32.63 -0.47
C GLU A 25 28.84 33.06 -1.92
N HIS A 26 29.91 33.21 -2.69
CA HIS A 26 29.82 33.53 -4.11
C HIS A 26 29.07 32.43 -4.92
N LEU A 27 29.38 31.16 -4.68
CA LEU A 27 28.70 30.05 -5.35
C LEU A 27 27.22 29.90 -4.95
N GLU A 28 26.85 30.27 -3.72
CA GLU A 28 25.47 30.32 -3.23
C GLU A 28 24.71 31.48 -3.89
N GLU A 29 25.27 32.69 -3.94
CA GLU A 29 24.68 33.86 -4.61
C GLU A 29 24.42 33.62 -6.09
N GLU A 30 25.37 33.00 -6.80
CA GLU A 30 25.25 32.65 -8.23
C GLU A 30 24.47 31.34 -8.46
N GLN A 31 23.97 30.70 -7.40
CA GLN A 31 23.27 29.41 -7.46
C GLN A 31 24.06 28.29 -8.17
N LEU A 32 25.37 28.28 -8.01
CA LEU A 32 26.29 27.31 -8.61
C LEU A 32 26.70 26.20 -7.64
N LEU A 33 26.53 26.41 -6.32
CA LEU A 33 26.90 25.42 -5.31
C LEU A 33 26.00 24.17 -5.38
N ASP A 34 26.61 22.99 -5.44
CA ASP A 34 25.88 21.74 -5.31
C ASP A 34 25.71 21.35 -3.83
N GLY A 35 24.64 21.83 -3.21
CA GLY A 35 24.30 21.59 -1.80
C GLY A 35 24.01 20.11 -1.47
N ARG A 36 23.94 19.20 -2.44
CA ARG A 36 23.73 17.77 -2.22
C ARG A 36 24.92 17.09 -1.57
N TYR A 37 26.14 17.65 -1.78
CA TYR A 37 27.39 17.06 -1.29
C TYR A 37 28.08 18.00 -0.30
N ARG A 38 28.94 17.39 0.54
CA ARG A 38 29.79 18.13 1.47
C ARG A 38 31.00 18.66 0.73
N LEU A 39 31.52 19.78 1.22
CA LEU A 39 32.88 20.17 0.88
C LEU A 39 33.86 19.08 1.35
N GLN A 40 34.92 18.86 0.59
CA GLN A 40 35.95 17.89 0.92
C GLN A 40 37.30 18.57 1.12
N GLU A 41 38.01 18.15 2.17
CA GLU A 41 39.39 18.58 2.42
C GLU A 41 40.32 17.87 1.44
N LEU A 42 41.26 18.63 0.87
CA LEU A 42 42.26 18.16 -0.06
C LEU A 42 43.66 18.33 0.55
N PRO A 43 44.66 17.55 0.08
CA PRO A 43 46.04 17.73 0.49
C PRO A 43 46.54 19.17 0.30
N GLY A 44 47.40 19.63 1.20
CA GLY A 44 47.97 20.98 1.15
C GLY A 44 47.07 22.08 1.69
N GLY A 45 46.11 21.77 2.58
CA GLY A 45 45.24 22.76 3.22
C GLY A 45 44.23 23.42 2.25
N ARG A 46 43.86 22.69 1.20
CA ARG A 46 42.85 23.10 0.24
C ARG A 46 41.50 22.43 0.58
N VAL A 47 40.42 23.01 0.07
CA VAL A 47 39.07 22.46 0.14
C VAL A 47 38.40 22.49 -1.23
N ALA A 48 37.65 21.46 -1.57
CA ALA A 48 36.86 21.36 -2.78
C ALA A 48 35.39 21.61 -2.45
N LEU A 49 34.77 22.57 -3.12
CA LEU A 49 33.35 22.91 -3.01
C LEU A 49 32.64 22.32 -4.23
N PRO A 50 31.67 21.40 -4.05
CA PRO A 50 30.91 20.82 -5.15
C PRO A 50 30.13 21.90 -5.92
N VAL A 51 30.11 21.81 -7.25
CA VAL A 51 29.38 22.72 -8.14
C VAL A 51 28.45 21.95 -9.08
N LEU A 52 27.35 22.58 -9.49
CA LEU A 52 26.38 21.98 -10.37
C LEU A 52 26.96 21.79 -11.78
N GLU A 53 26.99 20.55 -12.29
CA GLU A 53 27.56 20.21 -13.59
C GLU A 53 26.88 20.94 -14.74
N GLU A 54 25.56 21.03 -14.70
CA GLU A 54 24.72 21.72 -15.69
C GLU A 54 24.95 23.21 -15.77
N LYS A 55 25.58 23.79 -14.75
CA LYS A 55 25.86 25.25 -14.67
C LYS A 55 27.35 25.60 -14.85
N LEU A 56 28.19 24.62 -15.16
CA LEU A 56 29.64 24.86 -15.35
C LEU A 56 29.94 25.90 -16.44
N SER A 57 29.10 25.99 -17.48
CA SER A 57 29.23 26.99 -18.54
C SER A 57 29.00 28.43 -18.08
N ARG A 58 28.34 28.62 -16.95
CA ARG A 58 28.10 29.93 -16.31
C ARG A 58 29.13 30.26 -15.23
N LEU A 59 30.06 29.34 -14.99
CA LEU A 59 31.04 29.51 -13.92
C LEU A 59 32.01 30.64 -14.26
N TRP A 60 31.91 31.72 -13.53
CA TRP A 60 32.87 32.81 -13.56
C TRP A 60 33.74 32.75 -12.30
N LEU A 61 35.06 32.66 -12.48
CA LEU A 61 35.99 32.59 -11.35
C LEU A 61 36.49 33.98 -11.01
N PRO A 62 36.30 34.45 -9.75
CA PRO A 62 36.80 35.74 -9.31
C PRO A 62 38.33 35.75 -9.39
N GLN A 63 38.89 36.73 -10.06
CA GLN A 63 40.37 36.88 -10.23
C GLN A 63 41.12 36.99 -8.90
N GLU A 64 40.46 37.44 -7.85
CA GLU A 64 41.03 37.61 -6.50
C GLU A 64 41.09 36.31 -5.69
N MET A 65 40.45 35.23 -6.12
CA MET A 65 40.43 33.95 -5.43
C MET A 65 41.02 32.85 -6.32
N PRO A 66 42.20 32.35 -6.00
CA PRO A 66 42.77 31.25 -6.79
C PRO A 66 41.96 29.98 -6.60
N CYS A 67 41.29 29.56 -7.66
CA CYS A 67 40.44 28.37 -7.70
C CYS A 67 40.84 27.48 -8.86
N GLU A 68 40.69 26.18 -8.66
CA GLU A 68 40.92 25.15 -9.66
C GLU A 68 39.71 24.25 -9.79
N LEU A 69 39.23 24.03 -11.02
CA LEU A 69 38.16 23.09 -11.29
C LEU A 69 38.73 21.66 -11.30
N LEU A 70 38.16 20.78 -10.48
CA LEU A 70 38.51 19.37 -10.40
C LEU A 70 37.25 18.48 -10.28
N ARG A 71 37.44 17.16 -10.28
CA ARG A 71 36.38 16.19 -10.03
C ARG A 71 36.64 15.43 -8.74
N ILE A 72 35.65 15.43 -7.83
CA ILE A 72 35.62 14.61 -6.61
C ILE A 72 35.22 13.19 -7.02
N GLN A 73 36.07 12.20 -6.75
CA GLN A 73 35.81 10.81 -7.14
C GLN A 73 34.80 10.12 -6.22
N ASP A 74 34.85 10.40 -4.91
CA ASP A 74 33.98 9.82 -3.89
C ASP A 74 33.20 10.92 -3.16
N PRO A 75 32.15 11.49 -3.80
CA PRO A 75 31.40 12.60 -3.21
C PRO A 75 30.60 12.15 -1.98
N VAL A 76 30.75 12.87 -0.87
CA VAL A 76 30.05 12.59 0.39
C VAL A 76 28.77 13.42 0.46
N PRO A 77 27.58 12.81 0.60
CA PRO A 77 26.33 13.55 0.72
C PRO A 77 26.33 14.52 1.91
N SER A 78 25.72 15.69 1.73
CA SER A 78 25.56 16.69 2.80
C SER A 78 24.58 16.21 3.87
N ARG A 79 24.69 16.74 5.10
CA ARG A 79 23.71 16.44 6.16
C ARG A 79 22.27 16.84 5.76
N ALA A 80 22.14 17.94 5.02
CA ALA A 80 20.84 18.39 4.50
C ALA A 80 20.30 17.40 3.45
N ALA A 81 21.14 16.92 2.54
CA ALA A 81 20.75 15.92 1.55
C ALA A 81 20.34 14.57 2.20
N CYS A 82 21.05 14.16 3.26
CA CYS A 82 20.70 12.96 4.03
C CYS A 82 19.38 13.10 4.80
N ARG A 83 18.95 14.31 5.10
CA ARG A 83 17.68 14.60 5.81
C ARG A 83 16.50 14.82 4.87
N ARG A 84 16.73 14.95 3.55
CA ARG A 84 15.64 15.15 2.59
C ARG A 84 14.75 13.93 2.50
N THR A 85 13.44 14.16 2.53
CA THR A 85 12.48 13.08 2.26
C THR A 85 12.57 12.64 0.80
N PRO A 86 12.19 11.40 0.47
CA PRO A 86 12.14 10.95 -0.92
C PRO A 86 11.30 11.85 -1.84
N ALA A 87 10.21 12.42 -1.32
CA ALA A 87 9.37 13.37 -2.06
C ALA A 87 10.12 14.68 -2.37
N GLN A 88 10.90 15.20 -1.41
CA GLN A 88 11.74 16.37 -1.64
C GLN A 88 12.86 16.08 -2.66
N LYS A 89 13.50 14.90 -2.58
CA LYS A 89 14.51 14.48 -3.55
C LYS A 89 13.93 14.43 -4.96
N LEU A 90 12.76 13.80 -5.11
CA LEU A 90 12.08 13.71 -6.40
C LEU A 90 11.78 15.09 -6.98
N ARG A 91 11.22 15.98 -6.18
CA ARG A 91 10.91 17.36 -6.60
C ARG A 91 12.16 18.10 -7.06
N ASP A 92 13.23 18.06 -6.26
CA ASP A 92 14.49 18.77 -6.58
C ASP A 92 15.11 18.25 -7.88
N GLU A 93 15.09 16.91 -8.13
CA GLU A 93 15.61 16.32 -9.36
C GLU A 93 14.78 16.71 -10.58
N LEU A 94 13.45 16.74 -10.46
CA LEU A 94 12.56 17.16 -11.54
C LEU A 94 12.68 18.66 -11.83
N GLN A 95 12.81 19.49 -10.80
CA GLN A 95 13.05 20.92 -10.94
C GLN A 95 14.38 21.18 -11.67
N ARG A 96 15.41 20.40 -11.35
CA ARG A 96 16.70 20.48 -12.03
C ARG A 96 16.59 20.06 -13.50
N LEU A 97 15.85 18.97 -13.79
CA LEU A 97 15.66 18.45 -15.14
C LEU A 97 14.92 19.44 -16.05
N LEU A 98 13.92 20.13 -15.52
CA LEU A 98 13.10 21.08 -16.27
C LEU A 98 13.70 22.50 -16.32
N GLY A 99 14.55 22.87 -15.34
CA GLY A 99 15.16 24.20 -15.27
C GLY A 99 14.13 25.33 -15.33
N GLU A 100 14.26 26.20 -16.33
CA GLU A 100 13.35 27.35 -16.53
C GLU A 100 11.90 26.95 -16.91
N SER A 101 11.68 25.72 -17.36
CA SER A 101 10.34 25.21 -17.68
C SER A 101 9.57 24.73 -16.45
N TRP A 102 10.17 24.76 -15.26
CA TRP A 102 9.49 24.43 -14.01
C TRP A 102 8.40 25.45 -13.68
N SER A 103 7.23 24.96 -13.32
CA SER A 103 6.09 25.81 -12.93
C SER A 103 5.37 25.23 -11.72
N GLU A 104 4.59 26.07 -11.05
CA GLU A 104 3.75 25.67 -9.91
C GLU A 104 2.72 24.58 -10.31
N GLU A 105 2.21 24.67 -11.53
CA GLU A 105 1.31 23.65 -12.09
C GLU A 105 1.99 22.27 -12.15
N LEU A 106 3.23 22.21 -12.64
CA LEU A 106 4.00 20.98 -12.70
C LEU A 106 4.38 20.48 -11.30
N GLU A 107 4.67 21.38 -10.37
CA GLU A 107 4.94 21.02 -8.98
C GLU A 107 3.74 20.33 -8.30
N CYS A 108 2.52 20.79 -8.57
CA CYS A 108 1.31 20.19 -8.05
C CYS A 108 1.02 18.80 -8.63
N ASP A 109 1.55 18.51 -9.81
CA ASP A 109 1.37 17.24 -10.52
C ASP A 109 2.42 16.17 -10.12
N VAL A 110 3.45 16.57 -9.36
CA VAL A 110 4.44 15.64 -8.80
C VAL A 110 3.84 14.87 -7.63
N PRO A 111 3.95 13.52 -7.61
CA PRO A 111 3.40 12.72 -6.51
C PRO A 111 4.10 13.01 -5.18
N ARG A 112 3.32 13.15 -4.11
CA ARG A 112 3.80 13.31 -2.74
C ARG A 112 3.84 11.99 -1.97
N ALA A 113 3.12 10.98 -2.48
CA ALA A 113 3.04 9.64 -1.92
C ALA A 113 2.95 8.58 -3.02
N TRP A 114 3.47 7.39 -2.73
CA TRP A 114 3.45 6.23 -3.63
C TRP A 114 3.49 4.94 -2.82
N GLN A 115 3.16 3.83 -3.45
CA GLN A 115 3.38 2.51 -2.87
C GLN A 115 4.72 1.96 -3.34
N ARG A 116 5.40 1.22 -2.47
CA ARG A 116 6.65 0.55 -2.81
C ARG A 116 6.51 -0.95 -2.59
N HIS A 117 6.92 -1.72 -3.58
CA HIS A 117 7.01 -3.17 -3.53
C HIS A 117 8.43 -3.58 -3.94
N GLY A 118 9.33 -3.71 -2.96
CA GLY A 118 10.74 -3.97 -3.22
C GLY A 118 11.37 -2.88 -4.08
N ASP A 119 11.84 -3.24 -5.26
CA ASP A 119 12.45 -2.36 -6.25
C ASP A 119 11.47 -1.65 -7.18
N LEU A 120 10.16 -1.96 -7.11
CA LEU A 120 9.11 -1.32 -7.89
C LEU A 120 8.38 -0.24 -7.08
N VAL A 121 8.26 0.95 -7.65
CA VAL A 121 7.42 2.03 -7.15
C VAL A 121 6.14 2.12 -7.99
N LEU A 122 5.00 2.17 -7.31
CA LEU A 122 3.67 2.30 -7.91
C LEU A 122 3.11 3.68 -7.59
N LEU A 123 3.05 4.53 -8.62
CA LEU A 123 2.50 5.87 -8.58
C LEU A 123 0.96 5.85 -8.60
N SER A 124 0.33 6.91 -8.09
CA SER A 124 -1.11 7.12 -8.22
C SER A 124 -1.51 7.54 -9.64
N GLU A 125 -2.79 7.40 -9.97
CA GLU A 125 -3.38 7.80 -11.26
C GLU A 125 -3.14 9.28 -11.57
N ASP A 126 -3.13 10.12 -10.54
CA ASP A 126 -3.05 11.58 -10.68
C ASP A 126 -1.62 12.11 -10.86
N SER A 127 -0.62 11.23 -10.93
CA SER A 127 0.79 11.62 -11.03
C SER A 127 1.18 11.88 -12.48
N PHE A 128 1.88 12.99 -12.75
CA PHE A 128 2.49 13.32 -14.05
C PHE A 128 1.47 13.35 -15.20
N ARG A 129 0.37 14.10 -15.03
CA ARG A 129 -0.72 14.20 -16.02
C ARG A 129 -0.55 15.33 -17.02
N ALA A 130 0.22 16.35 -16.68
CA ALA A 130 0.43 17.49 -17.55
C ALA A 130 1.19 17.08 -18.83
N ALA A 131 0.74 17.60 -19.98
CA ALA A 131 1.35 17.29 -21.30
C ALA A 131 2.84 17.67 -21.40
N ALA A 132 3.30 18.58 -20.54
CA ALA A 132 4.71 18.95 -20.47
C ALA A 132 5.63 17.78 -20.11
N TRP A 133 5.15 16.82 -19.30
CA TRP A 133 5.91 15.64 -18.93
C TRP A 133 6.17 14.68 -20.10
N GLU A 134 5.25 14.62 -21.07
CA GLU A 134 5.40 13.76 -22.25
C GLU A 134 6.60 14.15 -23.10
N LYS A 135 6.98 15.44 -23.10
CA LYS A 135 8.13 15.96 -23.84
C LYS A 135 9.47 15.42 -23.34
N LEU A 136 9.54 14.99 -22.08
CA LEU A 136 10.73 14.42 -21.47
C LEU A 136 10.95 12.95 -21.87
N GLY A 137 9.89 12.27 -22.33
CA GLY A 137 9.97 10.87 -22.73
C GLY A 137 10.54 9.94 -21.65
N PRO A 138 11.41 8.98 -22.01
CA PRO A 138 11.98 8.00 -21.07
C PRO A 138 12.80 8.63 -19.94
N VAL A 139 13.45 9.76 -20.17
CA VAL A 139 14.32 10.46 -19.20
C VAL A 139 13.53 10.85 -17.94
N LEU A 140 12.23 11.18 -18.07
CA LEU A 140 11.36 11.42 -16.94
C LEU A 140 11.34 10.22 -15.99
N TRP A 141 11.04 9.04 -16.53
CA TRP A 141 10.86 7.82 -15.72
C TRP A 141 12.16 7.33 -15.12
N GLU A 142 13.28 7.48 -15.82
CA GLU A 142 14.61 7.20 -15.29
C GLU A 142 14.96 8.14 -14.14
N THR A 143 14.67 9.44 -14.25
CA THR A 143 14.88 10.43 -13.20
C THR A 143 14.01 10.13 -11.97
N VAL A 144 12.72 9.85 -12.16
CA VAL A 144 11.80 9.50 -11.07
C VAL A 144 12.28 8.25 -10.34
N THR A 145 12.65 7.21 -11.09
CA THR A 145 13.11 5.94 -10.53
C THR A 145 14.38 6.10 -9.72
N SER A 146 15.35 6.85 -10.27
CA SER A 146 16.61 7.17 -9.59
C SER A 146 16.38 7.99 -8.31
N ALA A 147 15.57 9.05 -8.38
CA ALA A 147 15.26 9.91 -7.22
C ALA A 147 14.61 9.15 -6.09
N LEU A 148 13.76 8.17 -6.42
CA LEU A 148 13.07 7.32 -5.45
C LEU A 148 13.88 6.09 -5.02
N GLY A 149 15.07 5.86 -5.57
CA GLY A 149 15.90 4.69 -5.30
C GLY A 149 15.18 3.39 -5.65
N ALA A 150 14.52 3.35 -6.80
CA ALA A 150 13.83 2.20 -7.36
C ALA A 150 14.55 1.70 -8.62
N GLN A 151 14.16 0.54 -9.16
CA GLN A 151 14.61 0.04 -10.45
C GLN A 151 13.46 -0.06 -11.45
N ARG A 152 12.22 -0.20 -10.95
CA ARG A 152 11.01 -0.32 -11.75
C ARG A 152 9.97 0.69 -11.30
N LEU A 153 9.19 1.17 -12.26
CA LEU A 153 8.16 2.18 -12.04
C LEU A 153 6.87 1.77 -12.76
N ALA A 154 5.77 1.89 -12.07
CA ALA A 154 4.43 1.69 -12.62
C ALA A 154 3.48 2.80 -12.15
N ARG A 155 2.40 3.02 -12.87
CA ARG A 155 1.32 3.93 -12.50
C ARG A 155 0.01 3.18 -12.50
N ARG A 156 -0.73 3.25 -11.39
CA ARG A 156 -2.07 2.67 -11.31
C ARG A 156 -3.11 3.64 -11.84
N GLY A 157 -4.10 3.11 -12.52
CA GLY A 157 -5.34 3.79 -12.84
C GLY A 157 -6.47 3.27 -11.95
N ARG A 158 -7.70 3.47 -12.42
CA ARG A 158 -8.90 2.97 -11.72
C ARG A 158 -8.98 1.45 -11.80
N VAL A 159 -9.59 0.85 -10.77
CA VAL A 159 -9.96 -0.57 -10.83
C VAL A 159 -10.99 -0.74 -11.92
N LEU A 160 -10.79 -1.74 -12.79
CA LEU A 160 -11.71 -2.03 -13.88
C LEU A 160 -13.05 -2.52 -13.31
N PRO A 161 -14.18 -2.18 -13.97
CA PRO A 161 -15.52 -2.64 -13.55
C PRO A 161 -15.80 -4.07 -14.03
N ASP A 162 -14.76 -4.91 -14.11
CA ASP A 162 -14.89 -6.34 -14.33
C ASP A 162 -15.13 -7.03 -12.99
N GLY A 163 -15.84 -8.15 -12.99
CA GLY A 163 -16.13 -8.90 -11.77
C GLY A 163 -14.85 -9.41 -11.04
N MET A 164 -13.69 -9.35 -11.69
CA MET A 164 -12.39 -9.78 -11.14
C MET A 164 -11.69 -8.68 -10.36
N ARG A 165 -12.19 -7.43 -10.39
CA ARG A 165 -11.55 -6.26 -9.78
C ARG A 165 -10.11 -6.07 -10.27
N SER A 166 -9.90 -6.24 -11.57
CA SER A 166 -8.60 -6.13 -12.19
C SER A 166 -8.02 -4.73 -12.00
N PRO A 167 -6.75 -4.60 -11.59
CA PRO A 167 -6.10 -3.31 -11.51
C PRO A 167 -5.81 -2.80 -12.92
N SER A 168 -6.01 -1.51 -13.16
CA SER A 168 -5.46 -0.84 -14.32
C SER A 168 -4.09 -0.29 -13.94
N VAL A 169 -3.02 -1.00 -14.27
CA VAL A 169 -1.64 -0.58 -13.97
C VAL A 169 -0.82 -0.61 -15.24
N THR A 170 -0.15 0.50 -15.53
CA THR A 170 0.77 0.64 -16.65
C THR A 170 2.19 0.63 -16.14
N LEU A 171 3.02 -0.26 -16.65
CA LEU A 171 4.46 -0.27 -16.39
C LEU A 171 5.10 0.89 -17.17
N LEU A 172 5.78 1.80 -16.48
CA LEU A 172 6.43 2.97 -17.06
C LEU A 172 7.92 2.73 -17.29
N LEU A 173 8.55 1.96 -16.40
CA LEU A 173 9.95 1.53 -16.52
C LEU A 173 10.09 0.12 -15.93
N GLY A 174 10.80 -0.77 -16.62
CA GLY A 174 11.00 -2.17 -16.24
C GLY A 174 10.41 -3.13 -17.26
N GLN A 175 10.58 -4.44 -17.04
CA GLN A 175 10.18 -5.49 -17.97
C GLN A 175 8.94 -6.27 -17.52
N ASP A 176 8.69 -6.34 -16.22
CA ASP A 176 7.56 -7.07 -15.63
C ASP A 176 7.03 -6.39 -14.37
N GLY A 177 5.82 -6.77 -13.95
CA GLY A 177 5.14 -6.26 -12.76
C GLY A 177 5.23 -7.18 -11.54
N TRP A 178 5.99 -8.27 -11.58
CA TRP A 178 6.10 -9.19 -10.44
C TRP A 178 6.85 -8.55 -9.28
N VAL A 179 6.23 -8.60 -8.12
CA VAL A 179 6.74 -8.04 -6.87
C VAL A 179 6.63 -9.04 -5.74
N GLU A 180 7.37 -8.81 -4.67
CA GLU A 180 7.23 -9.54 -3.41
C GLU A 180 6.89 -8.56 -2.29
N HIS A 181 5.98 -8.96 -1.42
CA HIS A 181 5.58 -8.24 -0.22
C HIS A 181 5.57 -9.20 0.97
N VAL A 182 6.00 -8.73 2.13
CA VAL A 182 6.02 -9.52 3.36
C VAL A 182 5.11 -8.89 4.40
N ASP A 183 4.12 -9.67 4.86
CA ASP A 183 3.20 -9.31 5.94
C ASP A 183 3.26 -10.40 7.01
N ASN A 184 3.56 -10.04 8.26
CA ASN A 184 3.57 -10.98 9.40
C ASN A 184 4.38 -12.27 9.10
N GLY A 185 5.53 -12.14 8.45
CA GLY A 185 6.39 -13.26 8.08
C GLY A 185 5.90 -14.11 6.90
N ILE A 186 4.73 -13.81 6.33
CA ILE A 186 4.21 -14.45 5.11
C ILE A 186 4.69 -13.67 3.90
N ARG A 187 5.23 -14.39 2.92
CA ARG A 187 5.69 -13.83 1.65
C ARG A 187 4.59 -13.95 0.60
N TYR A 188 4.26 -12.83 -0.03
CA TYR A 188 3.30 -12.74 -1.14
C TYR A 188 4.02 -12.26 -2.39
N THR A 189 4.03 -13.06 -3.45
CA THR A 189 4.45 -12.60 -4.78
C THR A 189 3.23 -12.50 -5.69
N PHE A 190 3.19 -11.46 -6.51
CA PHE A 190 2.10 -11.20 -7.46
C PHE A 190 2.52 -10.20 -8.52
N ASP A 191 1.84 -10.20 -9.65
CA ASP A 191 2.01 -9.19 -10.70
C ASP A 191 1.08 -8.01 -10.40
N VAL A 192 1.65 -6.83 -10.09
CA VAL A 192 0.88 -5.60 -9.78
C VAL A 192 0.03 -5.12 -10.96
N THR A 193 0.36 -5.55 -12.19
CA THR A 193 -0.41 -5.20 -13.38
C THR A 193 -1.65 -6.07 -13.57
N LYS A 194 -1.76 -7.17 -12.81
CA LYS A 194 -2.81 -8.20 -12.94
C LYS A 194 -3.58 -8.45 -11.64
N CYS A 195 -2.94 -8.27 -10.50
CA CYS A 195 -3.51 -8.57 -9.19
C CYS A 195 -3.52 -7.33 -8.29
N MET A 196 -4.61 -7.13 -7.56
CA MET A 196 -4.68 -6.13 -6.51
C MET A 196 -4.01 -6.63 -5.23
N PHE A 197 -3.31 -5.74 -4.55
CA PHE A 197 -2.87 -5.94 -3.17
C PHE A 197 -3.38 -4.81 -2.29
N SER A 198 -4.09 -5.15 -1.20
CA SER A 198 -4.60 -4.18 -0.23
C SER A 198 -3.81 -4.29 1.09
N PRO A 199 -2.93 -3.33 1.41
CA PRO A 199 -2.23 -3.31 2.70
C PRO A 199 -3.17 -3.06 3.89
N GLY A 200 -4.35 -2.47 3.66
CA GLY A 200 -5.31 -2.11 4.71
C GLY A 200 -6.03 -3.27 5.39
N ASN A 201 -5.71 -4.52 5.07
CA ASN A 201 -6.30 -5.71 5.71
C ASN A 201 -5.34 -6.38 6.71
N ILE A 202 -4.24 -5.72 7.08
CA ILE A 202 -3.23 -6.30 7.95
C ILE A 202 -3.78 -6.67 9.33
N THR A 203 -4.66 -5.84 9.92
CA THR A 203 -5.28 -6.11 11.22
C THR A 203 -6.09 -7.40 11.19
N GLU A 204 -6.90 -7.61 10.15
CA GLU A 204 -7.69 -8.82 9.99
C GLU A 204 -6.80 -10.04 9.71
N LYS A 205 -5.73 -9.90 8.91
CA LYS A 205 -4.76 -10.98 8.71
C LYS A 205 -4.09 -11.41 10.03
N LEU A 206 -3.73 -10.45 10.88
CA LEU A 206 -3.15 -10.73 12.21
C LEU A 206 -4.17 -11.41 13.12
N ARG A 207 -5.44 -10.96 13.09
CA ARG A 207 -6.52 -11.58 13.86
C ARG A 207 -6.73 -13.03 13.43
N VAL A 208 -6.84 -13.28 12.13
CA VAL A 208 -6.96 -14.64 11.55
C VAL A 208 -5.77 -15.51 11.94
N ALA A 209 -4.55 -14.98 11.86
CA ALA A 209 -3.33 -15.68 12.26
C ALA A 209 -3.34 -16.15 13.72
N SER A 210 -4.13 -15.50 14.57
CA SER A 210 -4.27 -15.82 16.01
C SER A 210 -5.41 -16.78 16.32
N LEU A 211 -6.24 -17.16 15.33
CA LEU A 211 -7.36 -18.07 15.55
C LEU A 211 -6.87 -19.49 15.85
N PRO A 212 -7.54 -20.21 16.76
CA PRO A 212 -7.20 -21.59 17.09
C PRO A 212 -7.79 -22.55 16.04
N CYS A 213 -7.13 -22.71 14.88
CA CYS A 213 -7.61 -23.53 13.79
C CYS A 213 -6.88 -24.88 13.66
N SER A 214 -6.20 -25.32 14.71
CA SER A 214 -5.44 -26.59 14.69
C SER A 214 -6.31 -27.78 14.33
N GLY A 215 -5.91 -28.53 13.29
CA GLY A 215 -6.64 -29.69 12.79
C GLY A 215 -7.87 -29.37 11.95
N GLU A 216 -8.24 -28.09 11.78
CA GLU A 216 -9.41 -27.69 10.98
C GLU A 216 -9.14 -27.67 9.48
N VAL A 217 -10.20 -27.90 8.71
CA VAL A 217 -10.23 -27.72 7.26
C VAL A 217 -10.89 -26.41 6.93
N LEU A 218 -10.14 -25.56 6.23
CA LEU A 218 -10.62 -24.27 5.70
C LEU A 218 -11.16 -24.43 4.27
N VAL A 219 -12.26 -23.76 3.95
CA VAL A 219 -12.65 -23.44 2.58
C VAL A 219 -12.63 -21.91 2.43
N ASP A 220 -11.73 -21.41 1.58
CA ASP A 220 -11.66 -19.97 1.25
C ASP A 220 -12.31 -19.76 -0.12
N LEU A 221 -13.48 -19.12 -0.14
CA LEU A 221 -14.30 -18.97 -1.36
C LEU A 221 -13.83 -17.83 -2.28
N TYR A 222 -12.95 -16.95 -1.80
CA TYR A 222 -12.45 -15.78 -2.52
C TYR A 222 -10.97 -15.57 -2.19
N ALA A 223 -10.16 -16.58 -2.53
CA ALA A 223 -8.79 -16.68 -2.03
C ALA A 223 -7.85 -15.60 -2.56
N GLY A 224 -8.10 -15.06 -3.75
CA GLY A 224 -7.19 -14.10 -4.38
C GLY A 224 -5.79 -14.71 -4.52
N ILE A 225 -4.79 -13.96 -4.14
CA ILE A 225 -3.38 -14.40 -4.11
C ILE A 225 -3.02 -15.18 -2.82
N GLY A 226 -4.02 -15.49 -1.99
CA GLY A 226 -3.86 -16.16 -0.70
C GLY A 226 -3.94 -15.25 0.52
N TYR A 227 -4.63 -14.12 0.42
CA TYR A 227 -4.68 -13.08 1.48
C TYR A 227 -4.99 -13.64 2.86
N PHE A 228 -5.97 -14.55 2.95
CA PHE A 228 -6.38 -15.18 4.19
C PHE A 228 -6.01 -16.67 4.23
N THR A 229 -6.03 -17.38 3.10
CA THR A 229 -5.60 -18.77 3.01
C THR A 229 -4.23 -19.00 3.67
N LEU A 230 -3.25 -18.13 3.39
CA LEU A 230 -1.91 -18.23 3.96
C LEU A 230 -1.85 -18.00 5.48
N PRO A 231 -2.45 -16.95 6.05
CA PRO A 231 -2.53 -16.79 7.50
C PRO A 231 -3.15 -17.98 8.23
N TYR A 232 -4.22 -18.58 7.69
CA TYR A 232 -4.81 -19.80 8.24
C TYR A 232 -3.86 -20.99 8.23
N LEU A 233 -3.12 -21.18 7.13
CA LEU A 233 -2.21 -22.32 6.98
C LEU A 233 -0.90 -22.13 7.74
N VAL A 234 -0.30 -20.93 7.70
CA VAL A 234 1.04 -20.68 8.24
C VAL A 234 0.99 -20.45 9.74
N HIS A 235 0.01 -19.70 10.25
CA HIS A 235 -0.03 -19.24 11.64
C HIS A 235 -1.15 -19.86 12.46
N ALA A 236 -2.39 -19.86 11.94
CA ALA A 236 -3.55 -20.37 12.69
C ALA A 236 -3.58 -21.89 12.86
N GLY A 237 -2.74 -22.63 12.12
CA GLY A 237 -2.57 -24.07 12.27
C GLY A 237 -3.62 -24.91 11.54
N ALA A 238 -4.36 -24.35 10.57
CA ALA A 238 -5.29 -25.13 9.76
C ALA A 238 -4.59 -26.34 9.13
N ALA A 239 -5.18 -27.52 9.24
CA ALA A 239 -4.60 -28.74 8.73
C ALA A 239 -4.59 -28.78 7.19
N PHE A 240 -5.66 -28.29 6.59
CA PHE A 240 -5.83 -28.26 5.15
C PHE A 240 -6.71 -27.09 4.72
N ALA A 241 -6.51 -26.60 3.50
CA ALA A 241 -7.34 -25.58 2.90
C ALA A 241 -7.77 -25.93 1.46
N HIS A 242 -9.02 -25.63 1.15
CA HIS A 242 -9.51 -25.52 -0.23
C HIS A 242 -9.62 -24.04 -0.58
N ALA A 243 -8.79 -23.56 -1.49
CA ALA A 243 -8.75 -22.17 -1.92
C ALA A 243 -9.41 -22.03 -3.30
N CYS A 244 -10.53 -21.31 -3.38
CA CYS A 244 -11.27 -21.08 -4.61
C CYS A 244 -11.00 -19.67 -5.13
N GLU A 245 -10.58 -19.57 -6.40
CA GLU A 245 -10.32 -18.30 -7.07
C GLU A 245 -10.61 -18.45 -8.57
N TRP A 246 -11.29 -17.48 -9.15
CA TRP A 246 -11.67 -17.53 -10.57
C TRP A 246 -10.72 -16.76 -11.48
N ASN A 247 -9.99 -15.75 -10.95
CA ASN A 247 -9.00 -15.00 -11.71
C ASN A 247 -7.72 -15.82 -11.90
N GLY A 248 -7.42 -16.22 -13.14
CA GLY A 248 -6.25 -17.05 -13.46
C GLY A 248 -4.91 -16.43 -13.05
N HIS A 249 -4.79 -15.11 -13.08
CA HIS A 249 -3.57 -14.42 -12.63
C HIS A 249 -3.41 -14.50 -11.10
N ALA A 250 -4.51 -14.36 -10.36
CA ALA A 250 -4.49 -14.53 -8.91
C ALA A 250 -4.22 -16.01 -8.53
N VAL A 251 -4.76 -16.97 -9.28
CA VAL A 251 -4.47 -18.41 -9.10
C VAL A 251 -2.99 -18.72 -9.31
N GLU A 252 -2.36 -18.12 -10.31
CA GLU A 252 -0.91 -18.28 -10.55
C GLU A 252 -0.12 -17.75 -9.35
N ALA A 253 -0.43 -16.53 -8.89
CA ALA A 253 0.19 -15.94 -7.72
C ALA A 253 -0.05 -16.78 -6.46
N LEU A 254 -1.28 -17.25 -6.22
CA LEU A 254 -1.63 -18.10 -5.09
C LEU A 254 -0.78 -19.40 -5.06
N ARG A 255 -0.63 -20.08 -6.19
CA ARG A 255 0.20 -21.30 -6.28
C ARG A 255 1.66 -21.00 -5.95
N ARG A 256 2.22 -19.92 -6.48
CA ARG A 256 3.58 -19.46 -6.13
C ARG A 256 3.72 -19.16 -4.64
N ASN A 257 2.73 -18.50 -4.06
CA ASN A 257 2.73 -18.12 -2.65
C ASN A 257 2.61 -19.31 -1.71
N LEU A 258 1.85 -20.33 -2.07
CA LEU A 258 1.78 -21.59 -1.32
C LEU A 258 3.16 -22.29 -1.27
N VAL A 259 3.85 -22.36 -2.40
CA VAL A 259 5.22 -22.90 -2.47
C VAL A 259 6.20 -22.05 -1.67
N LEU A 260 6.13 -20.73 -1.85
CA LEU A 260 7.05 -19.75 -1.23
C LEU A 260 6.99 -19.79 0.31
N ASN A 261 5.84 -20.17 0.87
CA ASN A 261 5.62 -20.29 2.32
C ASN A 261 5.61 -21.76 2.80
N GLY A 262 5.93 -22.73 1.94
CA GLY A 262 6.08 -24.14 2.31
C GLY A 262 4.79 -24.85 2.73
N VAL A 263 3.64 -24.41 2.20
CA VAL A 263 2.31 -24.96 2.55
C VAL A 263 1.54 -25.53 1.37
N GLN A 264 2.19 -25.73 0.22
CA GLN A 264 1.56 -26.23 -1.01
C GLN A 264 0.89 -27.59 -0.83
N ASP A 265 1.45 -28.46 0.00
CA ASP A 265 0.92 -29.82 0.24
C ASP A 265 -0.32 -29.83 1.14
N ARG A 266 -0.62 -28.70 1.79
CA ARG A 266 -1.79 -28.51 2.65
C ARG A 266 -2.88 -27.63 2.02
N CYS A 267 -2.80 -27.37 0.71
CA CYS A 267 -3.79 -26.55 0.02
C CYS A 267 -4.15 -27.13 -1.35
N ARG A 268 -5.44 -27.24 -1.62
CA ARG A 268 -5.96 -27.52 -2.96
C ARG A 268 -6.57 -26.26 -3.55
N VAL A 269 -6.00 -25.81 -4.67
CA VAL A 269 -6.49 -24.64 -5.40
C VAL A 269 -7.55 -25.06 -6.42
N HIS A 270 -8.72 -24.41 -6.37
CA HIS A 270 -9.83 -24.58 -7.29
C HIS A 270 -9.94 -23.33 -8.17
N HIS A 271 -9.51 -23.45 -9.42
CA HIS A 271 -9.60 -22.38 -10.40
C HIS A 271 -11.01 -22.36 -11.01
N ARG A 272 -11.95 -21.75 -10.34
CA ARG A 272 -13.36 -21.62 -10.76
C ARG A 272 -14.11 -20.55 -9.99
N ASP A 273 -15.31 -20.23 -10.44
CA ASP A 273 -16.26 -19.43 -9.68
C ASP A 273 -16.66 -20.20 -8.40
N SER A 274 -16.67 -19.50 -7.26
CA SER A 274 -17.02 -20.09 -5.96
C SER A 274 -18.44 -20.70 -5.92
N ARG A 275 -19.37 -20.15 -6.71
CA ARG A 275 -20.74 -20.67 -6.85
C ARG A 275 -20.79 -22.06 -7.50
N GLN A 276 -19.80 -22.40 -8.29
CA GLN A 276 -19.66 -23.68 -9.01
C GLN A 276 -18.80 -24.70 -8.24
N LEU A 277 -18.40 -24.39 -7.01
CA LEU A 277 -17.59 -25.31 -6.21
C LEU A 277 -18.44 -26.49 -5.73
N GLU A 278 -18.08 -27.71 -6.11
CA GLU A 278 -18.89 -28.93 -5.86
C GLU A 278 -18.61 -29.59 -4.51
N LEU A 279 -17.75 -29.02 -3.67
CA LEU A 279 -17.44 -29.57 -2.34
C LEU A 279 -18.68 -29.58 -1.44
N ARG A 280 -18.76 -30.60 -0.57
CA ARG A 280 -19.81 -30.74 0.45
C ARG A 280 -19.20 -31.29 1.74
N ASP A 281 -19.68 -30.84 2.88
CA ASP A 281 -19.41 -31.43 4.20
C ASP A 281 -17.91 -31.58 4.57
N VAL A 282 -17.08 -30.65 4.11
CA VAL A 282 -15.61 -30.73 4.29
C VAL A 282 -15.06 -29.66 5.24
N ALA A 283 -15.74 -28.52 5.37
CA ALA A 283 -15.20 -27.36 6.06
C ALA A 283 -15.57 -27.31 7.55
N ASP A 284 -14.57 -27.14 8.39
CA ASP A 284 -14.76 -26.67 9.77
C ASP A 284 -14.92 -25.14 9.79
N ARG A 285 -14.31 -24.46 8.81
CA ARG A 285 -14.29 -23.02 8.69
C ARG A 285 -14.40 -22.59 7.22
N VAL A 286 -15.20 -21.55 6.97
CA VAL A 286 -15.36 -20.98 5.62
C VAL A 286 -15.05 -19.49 5.67
N ASN A 287 -14.12 -19.04 4.84
CA ASN A 287 -13.80 -17.62 4.64
C ASN A 287 -14.51 -17.08 3.40
N LEU A 288 -15.27 -15.98 3.60
CA LEU A 288 -16.00 -15.28 2.54
C LEU A 288 -15.45 -13.86 2.40
N GLY A 289 -14.19 -13.76 1.94
CA GLY A 289 -13.39 -12.55 1.92
C GLY A 289 -13.71 -11.56 0.80
N LEU A 290 -14.95 -11.52 0.30
CA LEU A 290 -15.36 -10.61 -0.77
C LEU A 290 -16.13 -9.40 -0.22
N ILE A 291 -15.76 -8.20 -0.67
CA ILE A 291 -16.44 -6.94 -0.42
C ILE A 291 -16.88 -6.29 -1.77
N PRO A 292 -17.93 -5.51 -1.84
CA PRO A 292 -18.74 -5.02 -0.72
C PRO A 292 -19.65 -6.07 -0.08
N SER A 293 -19.92 -7.18 -0.75
CA SER A 293 -20.78 -8.26 -0.26
C SER A 293 -20.34 -9.62 -0.77
N SER A 294 -20.42 -10.64 0.07
CA SER A 294 -20.18 -12.05 -0.27
C SER A 294 -21.46 -12.88 -0.35
N GLU A 295 -22.63 -12.24 -0.39
CA GLU A 295 -23.93 -12.92 -0.30
C GLU A 295 -24.16 -14.01 -1.35
N GLU A 296 -23.69 -13.81 -2.58
CA GLU A 296 -23.78 -14.82 -3.65
C GLU A 296 -23.06 -16.14 -3.32
N GLY A 297 -22.06 -16.10 -2.46
CA GLY A 297 -21.31 -17.27 -1.99
C GLY A 297 -21.93 -18.00 -0.80
N TRP A 298 -22.93 -17.42 -0.12
CA TRP A 298 -23.50 -18.02 1.10
C TRP A 298 -24.10 -19.42 0.88
N PRO A 299 -24.85 -19.71 -0.21
CA PRO A 299 -25.31 -21.07 -0.47
C PRO A 299 -24.17 -22.08 -0.58
N THR A 300 -23.07 -21.71 -1.24
CA THR A 300 -21.88 -22.56 -1.31
C THR A 300 -21.24 -22.73 0.06
N ALA A 301 -21.09 -21.66 0.83
CA ALA A 301 -20.54 -21.70 2.20
C ALA A 301 -21.35 -22.67 3.10
N CYS A 302 -22.69 -22.59 3.05
CA CYS A 302 -23.57 -23.49 3.76
C CYS A 302 -23.43 -24.96 3.30
N ARG A 303 -23.19 -25.19 1.99
CA ARG A 303 -23.04 -26.52 1.43
C ARG A 303 -21.72 -27.19 1.78
N VAL A 304 -20.63 -26.43 1.82
CA VAL A 304 -19.29 -26.96 2.12
C VAL A 304 -19.05 -27.17 3.61
N LEU A 305 -19.80 -26.47 4.47
CA LEU A 305 -19.71 -26.62 5.92
C LEU A 305 -20.03 -28.05 6.34
N LYS A 306 -19.29 -28.62 7.29
CA LYS A 306 -19.53 -29.98 7.81
C LYS A 306 -20.93 -30.13 8.38
N ASN A 307 -21.48 -31.33 8.34
CA ASN A 307 -22.78 -31.66 8.96
C ASN A 307 -22.81 -31.42 10.45
N THR A 308 -21.65 -31.50 11.12
CA THR A 308 -21.48 -31.16 12.54
C THR A 308 -21.45 -29.66 12.83
N GLY A 309 -21.44 -28.85 11.78
CA GLY A 309 -21.32 -27.40 11.85
C GLY A 309 -19.89 -26.90 11.76
N GLY A 310 -19.72 -25.62 11.97
CA GLY A 310 -18.43 -24.90 11.91
C GLY A 310 -18.62 -23.41 12.01
N VAL A 311 -17.66 -22.63 11.52
CA VAL A 311 -17.64 -21.17 11.59
C VAL A 311 -17.56 -20.57 10.19
N LEU A 312 -18.38 -19.55 9.95
CA LEU A 312 -18.33 -18.71 8.74
C LEU A 312 -17.68 -17.37 9.11
N HIS A 313 -16.70 -16.92 8.34
CA HIS A 313 -16.11 -15.59 8.40
C HIS A 313 -16.64 -14.77 7.24
N ILE A 314 -17.60 -13.89 7.51
CA ILE A 314 -18.38 -13.16 6.48
C ILE A 314 -17.93 -11.73 6.42
N HIS A 315 -17.25 -11.35 5.33
CA HIS A 315 -16.87 -9.97 5.07
C HIS A 315 -17.99 -9.21 4.40
N HIS A 316 -18.21 -7.96 4.82
CA HIS A 316 -19.23 -7.10 4.24
C HIS A 316 -18.94 -5.62 4.49
N ASN A 317 -19.39 -4.74 3.58
CA ASN A 317 -19.39 -3.31 3.81
C ASN A 317 -20.75 -2.89 4.35
N VAL A 318 -20.76 -2.42 5.61
CA VAL A 318 -21.98 -1.96 6.29
C VAL A 318 -22.05 -0.44 6.24
N GLU A 319 -23.15 0.08 5.75
CA GLU A 319 -23.43 1.51 5.77
C GLU A 319 -24.16 1.88 7.07
N THR A 320 -23.68 2.93 7.75
CA THR A 320 -24.30 3.49 8.93
C THR A 320 -24.94 4.83 8.57
N LEU A 321 -26.20 5.03 8.98
CA LEU A 321 -26.82 6.34 8.79
C LEU A 321 -26.12 7.39 9.66
N PRO A 322 -25.96 8.64 9.16
CA PRO A 322 -25.45 9.72 10.00
C PRO A 322 -26.35 9.90 11.23
N THR A 323 -25.77 9.82 12.41
CA THR A 323 -26.52 10.16 13.63
C THR A 323 -26.88 11.64 13.61
N SER A 324 -28.05 12.01 14.16
CA SER A 324 -28.51 13.41 14.24
C SER A 324 -27.46 14.33 14.90
N ALA A 325 -26.60 13.82 15.76
CA ALA A 325 -25.48 14.55 16.32
C ALA A 325 -24.40 14.92 15.28
N SER A 326 -24.14 14.06 14.28
CA SER A 326 -23.17 14.38 13.20
C SER A 326 -23.73 15.38 12.19
N LEU A 327 -25.05 15.41 12.00
CA LEU A 327 -25.72 16.43 11.19
C LEU A 327 -25.64 17.81 11.86
N GLN A 328 -25.79 17.92 13.17
CA GLN A 328 -25.64 19.17 13.89
C GLN A 328 -24.22 19.72 13.81
N THR A 329 -23.20 18.85 13.87
CA THR A 329 -21.78 19.27 13.73
C THR A 329 -21.49 19.76 12.32
N GLN A 330 -22.06 19.15 11.28
CA GLN A 330 -21.89 19.60 9.89
C GLN A 330 -22.63 20.93 9.62
N VAL A 331 -23.82 21.13 10.20
CA VAL A 331 -24.56 22.39 10.10
C VAL A 331 -23.82 23.53 10.82
N LEU A 332 -23.28 23.27 12.01
CA LEU A 332 -22.46 24.27 12.76
C LEU A 332 -21.16 24.60 12.05
N GLN A 333 -20.56 23.68 11.29
CA GLN A 333 -19.36 23.97 10.49
C GLN A 333 -19.67 24.71 9.18
N ALA A 334 -20.89 24.57 8.66
CA ALA A 334 -21.33 25.30 7.47
C ALA A 334 -21.73 26.76 7.76
N GLU A 335 -22.22 27.05 8.97
CA GLU A 335 -22.61 28.42 9.38
C GLU A 335 -21.45 29.31 9.79
N HIS A 336 -20.23 28.76 9.98
CA HIS A 336 -19.03 29.51 10.36
C HIS A 336 -18.07 29.84 9.20
N LYS A 337 -18.50 29.75 7.95
CA LYS A 337 -17.73 30.26 6.80
C LYS A 337 -18.34 31.58 6.30
N SER A 338 -18.00 32.66 6.95
CA SER A 338 -18.03 34.03 6.38
C SER A 338 -16.62 34.56 6.26
N PRO A 339 -16.33 35.37 5.22
CA PRO A 339 -14.96 35.67 4.83
C PRO A 339 -14.47 36.92 5.52
N GLU A 340 -13.28 36.88 6.15
CA GLU A 340 -12.41 38.03 6.24
C GLU A 340 -11.03 37.71 6.81
N GLY A 341 -9.99 38.20 6.13
CA GLY A 341 -8.78 38.65 6.79
C GLY A 341 -7.53 37.77 6.66
N ALA A 342 -6.67 38.22 5.82
CA ALA A 342 -5.24 37.91 5.66
C ALA A 342 -4.46 37.75 6.99
N GLY A 343 -3.50 36.81 7.00
CA GLY A 343 -2.37 36.91 7.92
C GLY A 343 -1.81 35.59 8.44
N ASN A 344 -0.77 35.15 7.78
CA ASN A 344 0.50 34.67 8.36
C ASN A 344 0.58 33.35 9.12
N ASN A 345 1.47 32.48 8.59
CA ASN A 345 2.36 31.51 9.25
C ASN A 345 1.78 30.49 10.24
N GLY A 346 1.93 29.23 9.88
CA GLY A 346 1.83 28.14 10.84
C GLY A 346 1.86 26.79 10.15
N GLU A 347 2.94 26.07 10.36
CA GLU A 347 3.18 24.66 10.08
C GLU A 347 1.91 23.80 10.08
N ALA A 348 1.71 23.04 9.01
CA ALA A 348 0.76 21.95 8.99
C ALA A 348 1.23 20.86 9.96
N PRO A 349 0.42 20.46 10.94
CA PRO A 349 0.77 19.34 11.78
C PRO A 349 0.69 18.06 10.97
N HIS A 350 1.72 17.24 11.04
CA HIS A 350 1.70 15.84 10.71
C HIS A 350 0.48 15.17 11.37
N PRO A 351 -0.22 14.25 10.70
CA PRO A 351 -1.13 13.37 11.41
C PRO A 351 -0.28 12.51 12.34
N THR A 352 -0.27 12.85 13.59
CA THR A 352 0.14 11.95 14.65
C THR A 352 -0.81 10.77 14.61
N GLU A 353 -0.26 9.58 14.37
CA GLU A 353 -0.88 8.33 14.72
C GLU A 353 -1.10 8.32 16.24
N ASP A 354 -2.18 8.90 16.68
CA ASP A 354 -2.72 8.61 17.99
C ASP A 354 -3.62 7.37 17.87
N GLY A 355 -2.95 6.24 17.75
CA GLY A 355 -3.52 4.93 17.96
C GLY A 355 -3.85 4.76 19.45
N GLY A 356 -4.85 5.50 19.92
CA GLY A 356 -5.49 5.23 21.19
C GLY A 356 -5.95 3.77 21.15
N LYS A 357 -5.22 2.88 21.85
CA LYS A 357 -5.74 1.60 22.31
C LYS A 357 -6.99 1.87 23.13
N GLU A 358 -8.14 1.91 22.47
CA GLU A 358 -9.41 1.70 23.14
C GLU A 358 -9.42 0.24 23.60
N THR A 359 -9.00 0.06 24.83
CA THR A 359 -9.09 -1.17 25.60
C THR A 359 -10.53 -1.68 25.64
N LEU A 360 -10.65 -2.97 25.38
CA LEU A 360 -11.78 -3.89 25.57
C LEU A 360 -12.99 -3.27 26.28
N GLY A 361 -14.04 -3.00 25.49
CA GLY A 361 -15.32 -2.50 25.99
C GLY A 361 -16.05 -1.56 25.03
N ALA A 362 -15.54 -1.32 23.82
CA ALA A 362 -16.25 -0.54 22.84
C ALA A 362 -17.60 -1.21 22.53
N ARG A 363 -18.71 -0.61 22.96
CA ARG A 363 -20.06 -1.04 22.61
C ARG A 363 -20.15 -1.15 21.09
N ILE A 364 -20.38 -2.37 20.60
CA ILE A 364 -20.66 -2.63 19.17
C ILE A 364 -21.76 -1.66 18.75
N ARG A 365 -21.58 -0.97 17.63
CA ARG A 365 -22.59 -0.02 17.12
C ARG A 365 -23.88 -0.76 16.85
N PRO A 366 -25.06 -0.20 17.20
CA PRO A 366 -26.34 -0.89 17.01
C PRO A 366 -26.58 -1.34 15.57
N GLU A 367 -26.13 -0.57 14.59
CA GLU A 367 -26.26 -0.90 13.16
C GLU A 367 -25.45 -2.14 12.78
N TRP A 368 -24.25 -2.31 13.35
CA TRP A 368 -23.39 -3.48 13.13
C TRP A 368 -24.02 -4.73 13.72
N GLN A 369 -24.54 -4.61 14.94
CA GLN A 369 -25.26 -5.69 15.61
C GLN A 369 -26.49 -6.11 14.81
N LYS A 370 -27.30 -5.13 14.34
CA LYS A 370 -28.47 -5.39 13.52
C LYS A 370 -28.13 -6.10 12.21
N TRP A 371 -27.06 -5.67 11.54
CA TRP A 371 -26.55 -6.35 10.34
C TRP A 371 -26.14 -7.80 10.63
N ALA A 372 -25.41 -8.03 11.71
CA ALA A 372 -24.94 -9.36 12.09
C ALA A 372 -26.10 -10.30 12.41
N GLU A 373 -27.12 -9.83 13.13
CA GLU A 373 -28.34 -10.60 13.47
C GLU A 373 -29.15 -10.93 12.21
N ALA A 374 -29.32 -9.99 11.30
CA ALA A 374 -30.00 -10.21 10.02
C ALA A 374 -29.24 -11.24 9.17
N THR A 375 -27.92 -11.13 9.10
CA THR A 375 -27.04 -12.08 8.41
C THR A 375 -27.14 -13.48 9.03
N ALA A 376 -27.05 -13.59 10.36
CA ALA A 376 -27.16 -14.84 11.09
C ALA A 376 -28.51 -15.53 10.82
N SER A 377 -29.61 -14.76 10.81
CA SER A 377 -30.97 -15.28 10.51
C SER A 377 -31.06 -15.82 9.08
N ARG A 378 -30.51 -15.10 8.08
CA ARG A 378 -30.49 -15.54 6.67
C ARG A 378 -29.66 -16.82 6.48
N ILE A 379 -28.46 -16.89 7.08
CA ILE A 379 -27.60 -18.08 7.03
C ILE A 379 -28.31 -19.29 7.66
N ARG A 380 -28.98 -19.10 8.82
CA ARG A 380 -29.76 -20.14 9.46
C ARG A 380 -30.86 -20.68 8.55
N GLY A 381 -31.59 -19.78 7.86
CA GLY A 381 -32.61 -20.15 6.89
C GLY A 381 -32.06 -20.98 5.72
N LEU A 382 -30.93 -20.53 5.12
CA LEU A 382 -30.22 -21.25 4.05
C LEU A 382 -29.75 -22.63 4.50
N LEU A 383 -29.18 -22.76 5.68
CA LEU A 383 -28.76 -24.05 6.24
C LEU A 383 -29.95 -24.98 6.43
N ALA A 384 -31.05 -24.50 6.96
CA ALA A 384 -32.26 -25.31 7.17
C ALA A 384 -32.83 -25.81 5.82
N GLU A 385 -32.89 -24.95 4.81
CA GLU A 385 -33.35 -25.29 3.46
C GLU A 385 -32.43 -26.31 2.78
N LEU A 386 -31.10 -26.05 2.76
CA LEU A 386 -30.13 -26.90 2.06
C LEU A 386 -29.89 -28.24 2.74
N ARG A 387 -30.06 -28.32 4.07
CA ARG A 387 -29.76 -29.52 4.88
C ARG A 387 -31.00 -30.32 5.30
N GLY A 388 -32.19 -29.76 5.13
CA GLY A 388 -33.43 -30.41 5.54
C GLY A 388 -33.56 -30.64 7.04
N GLN A 389 -32.84 -29.89 7.89
CA GLN A 389 -32.87 -29.96 9.34
C GLN A 389 -32.71 -28.59 9.97
N GLN A 390 -33.10 -28.44 11.23
CA GLN A 390 -32.97 -27.18 11.96
C GLN A 390 -31.53 -26.90 12.35
N TRP A 391 -31.14 -25.63 12.22
CA TRP A 391 -29.82 -25.10 12.57
C TRP A 391 -29.96 -23.95 13.55
N ARG A 392 -28.97 -23.77 14.41
CA ARG A 392 -28.76 -22.59 15.23
C ARG A 392 -27.51 -21.85 14.78
N THR A 393 -27.55 -20.54 14.90
CA THR A 393 -26.42 -19.65 14.61
C THR A 393 -26.09 -18.83 15.86
N ASN A 394 -24.81 -18.63 16.13
CA ASN A 394 -24.31 -17.84 17.24
C ASN A 394 -23.26 -16.85 16.74
N ILE A 395 -23.46 -15.55 17.00
CA ILE A 395 -22.49 -14.50 16.67
C ILE A 395 -21.34 -14.61 17.67
N LEU A 396 -20.17 -15.02 17.19
CA LEU A 396 -18.97 -15.13 18.03
C LEU A 396 -18.24 -13.79 18.14
N HIS A 397 -18.13 -13.06 17.03
CA HIS A 397 -17.38 -11.81 16.95
C HIS A 397 -17.82 -10.95 15.77
N ILE A 398 -17.69 -9.64 15.92
CA ILE A 398 -17.83 -8.66 14.84
C ILE A 398 -16.57 -7.82 14.85
N GLU A 399 -15.73 -7.96 13.80
CA GLU A 399 -14.50 -7.21 13.64
C GLU A 399 -14.71 -6.01 12.72
N ALA A 400 -14.24 -4.83 13.13
CA ALA A 400 -14.20 -3.65 12.29
C ALA A 400 -12.81 -3.51 11.67
N VAL A 401 -12.68 -3.87 10.40
CA VAL A 401 -11.38 -3.91 9.72
C VAL A 401 -10.90 -2.51 9.34
N LYS A 402 -11.73 -1.75 8.64
CA LYS A 402 -11.45 -0.36 8.24
C LYS A 402 -12.70 0.39 7.79
N SER A 403 -12.59 1.72 7.75
CA SER A 403 -13.57 2.57 7.09
C SER A 403 -13.12 2.88 5.66
N TYR A 404 -14.01 2.73 4.67
CA TYR A 404 -13.74 3.07 3.26
C TYR A 404 -14.19 4.49 2.90
N ALA A 405 -15.23 4.96 3.56
CA ALA A 405 -15.80 6.29 3.40
C ALA A 405 -16.50 6.69 4.71
N PRO A 406 -16.85 7.94 4.90
CA PRO A 406 -17.74 8.32 5.99
C PRO A 406 -18.98 7.40 5.97
N HIS A 407 -19.24 6.77 7.11
CA HIS A 407 -20.38 5.85 7.29
C HIS A 407 -20.34 4.51 6.53
N VAL A 408 -19.22 4.14 5.86
CA VAL A 408 -19.05 2.83 5.20
C VAL A 408 -17.93 2.06 5.88
N HIS A 409 -18.25 0.97 6.57
CA HIS A 409 -17.31 0.18 7.34
C HIS A 409 -17.18 -1.25 6.81
N HIS A 410 -15.95 -1.70 6.59
CA HIS A 410 -15.69 -3.11 6.32
C HIS A 410 -15.70 -3.87 7.63
N LEU A 411 -16.69 -4.75 7.76
CA LEU A 411 -16.86 -5.64 8.91
C LEU A 411 -16.60 -7.09 8.54
N VAL A 412 -16.19 -7.87 9.51
CA VAL A 412 -16.14 -9.33 9.44
C VAL A 412 -16.99 -9.90 10.56
N LEU A 413 -17.94 -10.75 10.21
CA LEU A 413 -18.76 -11.48 11.16
C LEU A 413 -18.24 -12.92 11.30
N ASP A 414 -17.83 -13.29 12.50
CA ASP A 414 -17.57 -14.69 12.86
C ASP A 414 -18.85 -15.32 13.36
N LEU A 415 -19.42 -16.20 12.56
CA LEU A 415 -20.71 -16.82 12.81
C LEU A 415 -20.57 -18.34 12.99
N GLU A 416 -20.78 -18.83 14.21
CA GLU A 416 -20.89 -20.26 14.46
C GLU A 416 -22.24 -20.78 13.98
N CYS A 417 -22.19 -21.92 13.28
CA CYS A 417 -23.36 -22.63 12.75
C CYS A 417 -23.35 -24.07 13.26
N ARG A 418 -24.40 -24.51 13.94
CA ARG A 418 -24.54 -25.88 14.47
C ARG A 418 -25.92 -26.45 14.16
N PRO A 419 -26.03 -27.73 13.81
CA PRO A 419 -27.34 -28.37 13.74
C PRO A 419 -28.00 -28.41 15.12
N THR A 420 -29.31 -28.23 15.15
CA THR A 420 -30.08 -28.46 16.36
C THR A 420 -30.33 -29.94 16.45
N LEU A 421 -29.81 -30.60 17.50
CA LEU A 421 -30.06 -32.01 17.72
C LEU A 421 -31.57 -32.22 17.88
N PRO A 422 -32.16 -33.30 17.31
CA PRO A 422 -33.54 -33.65 17.60
C PRO A 422 -33.65 -33.91 19.09
N THR A 423 -34.60 -33.22 19.74
CA THR A 423 -34.98 -33.39 21.14
C THR A 423 -35.59 -34.77 21.38
#